data_a4b74c4be0c118f2ede8b592175e731d
#
_entry.id   a4b74c4be0c118f2ede8b592175e731d
#
_cell.length_a   1.000
_cell.length_b   1.000
_cell.length_c   1.000
_cell.angle_alpha   90.00
_cell.angle_beta   90.00
_cell.angle_gamma   90.00
#
_symmetry.space_group_name_H-M   'P 1'
#
loop_
_entity.id
_entity.type
_entity.pdbx_description
1 polymer ?
#
loop_
_entity_poly.entity_id
_entity_poly.type
_entity_poly.pdbx_seq_one_letter_code
_entity_poly.pdbx_strand_id
1 'polypeptide(L)'
;MASRVGAFLRSRRGQRVAFQATAVLTVLGLAPVTWVYAVGNGRIRTVSDVPATPVALVLGAGIWGDQPSRLLARRLDVAIELFRAGKVKVLLVSGDNGTADYNEPDVMRRYLVERGVPEKQVVPDYAGFSTWDSCVRAKRIFGVDKAIVVSQQFHLRRALALCDAAGLDAYGVGDDSMHGELVGPTLFGGAREIVAAYKALGEAVVKPEPAALGPREPGVDEALAAAG
;
A
#
# COMPACT_ATOMS: atom_id res chain seq x y z
N MET A 1 -21.96 -25.46 36.98
CA MET A 1 -22.01 -24.94 35.59
C MET A 1 -21.11 -25.73 34.62
N ALA A 2 -19.90 -26.10 34.99
CA ALA A 2 -18.95 -26.87 34.14
C ALA A 2 -19.43 -28.25 33.68
N SER A 3 -20.24 -29.00 34.46
CA SER A 3 -20.71 -30.33 34.10
C SER A 3 -21.76 -30.35 32.95
N ARG A 4 -22.61 -29.33 32.84
CA ARG A 4 -23.60 -29.21 31.75
C ARG A 4 -22.98 -28.89 30.39
N VAL A 5 -21.96 -28.06 30.37
CA VAL A 5 -21.17 -27.74 29.14
C VAL A 5 -20.45 -28.98 28.63
N GLY A 6 -19.82 -29.74 29.54
CA GLY A 6 -19.13 -30.98 29.17
C GLY A 6 -20.08 -32.06 28.62
N ALA A 7 -21.29 -32.19 29.17
CA ALA A 7 -22.30 -33.12 28.66
C ALA A 7 -22.82 -32.69 27.28
N PHE A 8 -23.05 -31.39 27.05
CA PHE A 8 -23.46 -30.85 25.77
C PHE A 8 -22.43 -31.09 24.68
N LEU A 9 -21.15 -30.82 24.92
CA LEU A 9 -20.04 -31.02 23.96
C LEU A 9 -19.84 -32.50 23.59
N ARG A 10 -20.27 -33.47 24.46
CA ARG A 10 -20.22 -34.89 24.16
C ARG A 10 -21.43 -35.39 23.34
N SER A 11 -22.51 -34.61 23.25
CA SER A 11 -23.64 -34.96 22.43
C SER A 11 -23.32 -34.74 20.93
N ARG A 12 -23.95 -35.54 20.02
CA ARG A 12 -23.82 -35.36 18.57
C ARG A 12 -24.23 -33.95 18.12
N ARG A 13 -25.19 -33.32 18.78
CA ARG A 13 -25.62 -31.95 18.49
C ARG A 13 -24.55 -30.94 18.94
N GLY A 14 -24.00 -31.12 20.13
CA GLY A 14 -22.93 -30.26 20.65
C GLY A 14 -21.65 -30.32 19.78
N GLN A 15 -21.27 -31.53 19.33
CA GLN A 15 -20.14 -31.73 18.42
C GLN A 15 -20.34 -31.03 17.05
N ARG A 16 -21.55 -31.10 16.49
CA ARG A 16 -21.89 -30.41 15.23
C ARG A 16 -21.80 -28.89 15.41
N VAL A 17 -22.36 -28.37 16.49
CA VAL A 17 -22.29 -26.91 16.79
C VAL A 17 -20.85 -26.48 17.01
N ALA A 18 -20.08 -27.22 17.77
CA ALA A 18 -18.66 -26.93 17.98
C ALA A 18 -17.86 -26.96 16.67
N PHE A 19 -18.08 -27.95 15.82
CA PHE A 19 -17.45 -28.02 14.50
C PHE A 19 -17.83 -26.85 13.61
N GLN A 20 -19.13 -26.52 13.54
CA GLN A 20 -19.60 -25.36 12.74
C GLN A 20 -19.00 -24.04 13.27
N ALA A 21 -18.99 -23.85 14.59
CA ALA A 21 -18.40 -22.68 15.20
C ALA A 21 -16.89 -22.58 14.90
N THR A 22 -16.16 -23.69 15.02
CA THR A 22 -14.73 -23.73 14.67
C THR A 22 -14.51 -23.42 13.20
N ALA A 23 -15.29 -24.02 12.30
CA ALA A 23 -15.20 -23.76 10.87
C ALA A 23 -15.44 -22.28 10.53
N VAL A 24 -16.49 -21.68 11.11
CA VAL A 24 -16.78 -20.23 10.93
C VAL A 24 -15.63 -19.36 11.45
N LEU A 25 -15.14 -19.64 12.66
CA LEU A 25 -14.01 -18.89 13.25
C LEU A 25 -12.75 -19.04 12.41
N THR A 26 -12.48 -20.22 11.87
CA THR A 26 -11.33 -20.44 10.96
C THR A 26 -11.49 -19.62 9.68
N VAL A 27 -12.66 -19.66 9.06
CA VAL A 27 -12.92 -18.86 7.84
C VAL A 27 -12.77 -17.38 8.13
N LEU A 28 -13.38 -16.86 9.20
CA LEU A 28 -13.26 -15.44 9.58
C LEU A 28 -11.82 -15.06 9.92
N GLY A 29 -11.07 -15.96 10.57
CA GLY A 29 -9.66 -15.74 10.90
C GLY A 29 -8.74 -15.73 9.69
N LEU A 30 -9.02 -16.52 8.65
CA LEU A 30 -8.17 -16.61 7.46
C LEU A 30 -8.60 -15.64 6.34
N ALA A 31 -9.86 -15.21 6.32
CA ALA A 31 -10.41 -14.42 5.23
C ALA A 31 -9.59 -13.15 4.89
N PRO A 32 -9.14 -12.32 5.86
CA PRO A 32 -8.39 -11.11 5.55
C PRO A 32 -7.08 -11.39 4.83
N VAL A 33 -6.33 -12.38 5.33
CA VAL A 33 -5.04 -12.77 4.74
C VAL A 33 -5.27 -13.40 3.36
N THR A 34 -6.23 -14.31 3.24
CA THR A 34 -6.57 -14.97 1.97
C THR A 34 -6.98 -13.94 0.91
N TRP A 35 -7.80 -12.94 1.28
CA TRP A 35 -8.21 -11.86 0.38
C TRP A 35 -7.00 -11.06 -0.12
N VAL A 36 -6.13 -10.62 0.79
CA VAL A 36 -4.92 -9.86 0.43
C VAL A 36 -4.03 -10.65 -0.53
N TYR A 37 -3.86 -11.95 -0.30
CA TYR A 37 -3.07 -12.81 -1.18
C TYR A 37 -3.78 -13.06 -2.52
N ALA A 38 -5.07 -13.28 -2.53
CA ALA A 38 -5.85 -13.54 -3.76
C ALA A 38 -5.81 -12.33 -4.70
N VAL A 39 -5.96 -11.11 -4.17
CA VAL A 39 -5.93 -9.87 -4.98
C VAL A 39 -4.50 -9.53 -5.40
N GLY A 40 -3.51 -9.66 -4.49
CA GLY A 40 -2.12 -9.27 -4.76
C GLY A 40 -1.35 -10.26 -5.65
N ASN A 41 -1.74 -11.55 -5.65
CA ASN A 41 -1.06 -12.54 -6.46
C ASN A 41 -1.20 -12.26 -7.96
N GLY A 42 -0.08 -12.43 -8.69
CA GLY A 42 -0.05 -12.17 -10.12
C GLY A 42 0.04 -10.70 -10.52
N ARG A 43 -0.04 -9.74 -9.57
CA ARG A 43 0.12 -8.31 -9.82
C ARG A 43 1.48 -7.75 -9.38
N ILE A 44 2.24 -8.48 -8.55
CA ILE A 44 3.59 -8.08 -8.15
C ILE A 44 4.57 -8.48 -9.25
N ARG A 45 5.42 -7.53 -9.66
CA ARG A 45 6.35 -7.64 -10.78
C ARG A 45 7.72 -7.09 -10.39
N THR A 46 8.71 -7.35 -11.23
CA THR A 46 10.00 -6.63 -11.22
C THR A 46 9.91 -5.39 -12.10
N VAL A 47 10.91 -4.51 -12.02
CA VAL A 47 11.03 -3.34 -12.90
C VAL A 47 11.05 -3.74 -14.37
N SER A 48 11.73 -4.86 -14.71
CA SER A 48 11.82 -5.36 -16.08
C SER A 48 10.49 -5.83 -16.64
N ASP A 49 9.69 -6.55 -15.82
CA ASP A 49 8.52 -7.31 -16.26
C ASP A 49 7.20 -6.55 -16.13
N VAL A 50 7.19 -5.47 -15.32
CA VAL A 50 5.95 -4.71 -15.12
C VAL A 50 5.52 -4.04 -16.42
N PRO A 51 4.23 -4.14 -16.80
CA PRO A 51 3.69 -3.36 -17.89
C PRO A 51 3.80 -1.86 -17.59
N ALA A 52 4.13 -1.06 -18.62
CA ALA A 52 4.19 0.39 -18.44
C ALA A 52 2.80 0.96 -18.08
N THR A 53 2.80 1.92 -17.17
CA THR A 53 1.62 2.69 -16.76
C THR A 53 1.97 4.18 -16.73
N PRO A 54 0.99 5.09 -16.83
CA PRO A 54 1.30 6.52 -16.81
C PRO A 54 1.95 6.98 -15.50
N VAL A 55 1.54 6.40 -14.37
CA VAL A 55 1.86 6.88 -13.02
C VAL A 55 2.45 5.77 -12.15
N ALA A 56 3.46 6.10 -11.34
CA ALA A 56 3.81 5.33 -10.15
C ALA A 56 3.24 6.02 -8.91
N LEU A 57 2.52 5.26 -8.08
CA LEU A 57 2.13 5.68 -6.73
C LEU A 57 3.19 5.20 -5.75
N VAL A 58 4.01 6.13 -5.25
CA VAL A 58 5.08 5.84 -4.30
C VAL A 58 4.57 6.10 -2.88
N LEU A 59 4.46 5.04 -2.08
CA LEU A 59 3.93 5.14 -0.72
C LEU A 59 5.01 5.58 0.26
N GLY A 60 4.66 6.42 1.23
CA GLY A 60 5.54 6.84 2.32
C GLY A 60 6.01 5.69 3.23
N ALA A 61 7.15 5.87 3.88
CA ALA A 61 7.75 4.92 4.84
C ALA A 61 8.51 5.62 5.98
N GLY A 62 8.24 6.90 6.18
CA GLY A 62 8.80 7.72 7.23
C GLY A 62 10.08 8.47 6.82
N ILE A 63 10.31 9.56 7.54
CA ILE A 63 11.50 10.41 7.38
C ILE A 63 12.25 10.54 8.70
N TRP A 64 13.52 10.89 8.63
CA TRP A 64 14.39 11.23 9.75
C TRP A 64 14.90 12.66 9.56
N GLY A 65 14.27 13.60 10.25
CA GLY A 65 14.49 15.02 9.97
C GLY A 65 14.12 15.36 8.53
N ASP A 66 15.06 15.85 7.76
CA ASP A 66 14.90 16.25 6.36
C ASP A 66 15.33 15.18 5.33
N GLN A 67 15.61 13.95 5.79
CA GLN A 67 16.05 12.84 4.96
C GLN A 67 15.04 11.69 4.97
N PRO A 68 14.90 10.93 3.86
CA PRO A 68 14.08 9.74 3.86
C PRO A 68 14.65 8.68 4.82
N SER A 69 13.78 7.96 5.51
CA SER A 69 14.19 6.74 6.19
C SER A 69 14.86 5.77 5.23
N ARG A 70 15.63 4.81 5.73
CA ARG A 70 16.29 3.82 4.86
C ARG A 70 15.28 3.03 4.01
N LEU A 71 14.11 2.69 4.57
CA LEU A 71 13.05 2.00 3.82
C LEU A 71 12.44 2.92 2.75
N LEU A 72 12.24 4.19 3.08
CA LEU A 72 11.73 5.16 2.11
C LEU A 72 12.73 5.39 0.97
N ALA A 73 14.01 5.57 1.28
CA ALA A 73 15.05 5.74 0.26
C ALA A 73 15.05 4.59 -0.75
N ARG A 74 14.94 3.33 -0.29
CA ARG A 74 14.86 2.16 -1.18
C ARG A 74 13.61 2.19 -2.07
N ARG A 75 12.45 2.63 -1.57
CA ARG A 75 11.26 2.83 -2.41
C ARG A 75 11.51 3.87 -3.50
N LEU A 76 12.13 4.98 -3.13
CA LEU A 76 12.44 6.06 -4.06
C LEU A 76 13.45 5.61 -5.13
N ASP A 77 14.44 4.78 -4.76
CA ASP A 77 15.38 4.19 -5.73
C ASP A 77 14.64 3.32 -6.75
N VAL A 78 13.70 2.46 -6.31
CA VAL A 78 12.85 1.66 -7.21
C VAL A 78 11.99 2.55 -8.12
N ALA A 79 11.46 3.66 -7.59
CA ALA A 79 10.69 4.61 -8.39
C ALA A 79 11.54 5.29 -9.47
N ILE A 80 12.80 5.63 -9.16
CA ILE A 80 13.79 6.17 -10.12
C ILE A 80 14.10 5.14 -11.21
N GLU A 81 14.26 3.86 -10.84
CA GLU A 81 14.50 2.79 -11.81
C GLU A 81 13.32 2.64 -12.77
N LEU A 82 12.09 2.63 -12.27
CA LEU A 82 10.86 2.58 -13.08
C LEU A 82 10.78 3.77 -14.05
N PHE A 83 11.10 4.96 -13.56
CA PHE A 83 11.10 6.18 -14.35
C PHE A 83 12.16 6.12 -15.48
N ARG A 84 13.39 5.76 -15.13
CA ARG A 84 14.51 5.63 -16.10
C ARG A 84 14.28 4.52 -17.13
N ALA A 85 13.59 3.46 -16.74
CA ALA A 85 13.20 2.37 -17.65
C ALA A 85 11.99 2.73 -18.54
N GLY A 86 11.45 3.94 -18.42
CA GLY A 86 10.27 4.38 -19.19
C GLY A 86 8.98 3.63 -18.85
N LYS A 87 8.95 2.98 -17.68
CA LYS A 87 7.77 2.24 -17.21
C LYS A 87 6.67 3.16 -16.69
N VAL A 88 7.06 4.37 -16.25
CA VAL A 88 6.15 5.42 -15.78
C VAL A 88 6.62 6.78 -16.29
N LYS A 89 5.69 7.73 -16.43
CA LYS A 89 5.96 9.11 -16.82
C LYS A 89 5.90 10.07 -15.63
N VAL A 90 5.09 9.76 -14.62
CA VAL A 90 4.84 10.60 -13.45
C VAL A 90 5.00 9.79 -12.17
N LEU A 91 5.60 10.39 -11.16
CA LEU A 91 5.73 9.85 -9.82
C LEU A 91 4.79 10.63 -8.87
N LEU A 92 3.69 10.01 -8.46
CA LEU A 92 2.80 10.51 -7.41
C LEU A 92 3.35 10.02 -6.07
N VAL A 93 3.96 10.92 -5.29
CA VAL A 93 4.55 10.59 -3.99
C VAL A 93 3.53 10.91 -2.89
N SER A 94 3.04 9.88 -2.22
CA SER A 94 1.96 10.01 -1.23
C SER A 94 2.48 9.67 0.16
N GLY A 95 2.43 10.63 1.06
CA GLY A 95 2.96 10.53 2.40
C GLY A 95 2.25 11.43 3.41
N ASP A 96 2.70 11.38 4.64
CA ASP A 96 2.14 12.12 5.77
C ASP A 96 2.73 13.54 5.83
N ASN A 97 1.85 14.52 6.01
CA ASN A 97 2.15 15.93 6.31
C ASN A 97 1.25 16.44 7.44
N GLY A 98 0.95 15.59 8.42
CA GLY A 98 -0.02 15.91 9.48
C GLY A 98 0.51 16.82 10.58
N THR A 99 1.82 17.12 10.63
CA THR A 99 2.43 18.04 11.61
C THR A 99 3.36 19.03 10.93
N ALA A 100 3.54 20.22 11.56
CA ALA A 100 4.35 21.29 10.97
C ALA A 100 5.82 20.90 10.71
N ASP A 101 6.35 19.99 11.50
CA ASP A 101 7.75 19.55 11.42
C ASP A 101 7.93 18.23 10.65
N TYR A 102 6.86 17.71 10.03
CA TYR A 102 6.89 16.43 9.33
C TYR A 102 6.21 16.55 7.96
N ASN A 103 7.04 16.62 6.91
CA ASN A 103 6.59 16.72 5.53
C ASN A 103 7.29 15.65 4.68
N GLU A 104 6.71 14.46 4.65
CA GLU A 104 7.27 13.32 3.93
C GLU A 104 7.25 13.52 2.40
N PRO A 105 6.14 14.01 1.77
CA PRO A 105 6.10 14.23 0.32
C PRO A 105 7.17 15.20 -0.21
N ASP A 106 7.49 16.26 0.51
CA ASP A 106 8.55 17.20 0.08
C ASP A 106 9.94 16.57 0.17
N VAL A 107 10.20 15.75 1.19
CA VAL A 107 11.43 14.98 1.31
C VAL A 107 11.55 13.98 0.15
N MET A 108 10.47 13.28 -0.18
CA MET A 108 10.42 12.35 -1.30
C MET A 108 10.68 13.07 -2.64
N ARG A 109 10.01 14.20 -2.88
CA ARG A 109 10.18 15.02 -4.09
C ARG A 109 11.61 15.49 -4.23
N ARG A 110 12.20 16.08 -3.20
CA ARG A 110 13.59 16.53 -3.21
C ARG A 110 14.56 15.40 -3.53
N TYR A 111 14.42 14.23 -2.89
CA TYR A 111 15.25 13.07 -3.14
C TYR A 111 15.22 12.60 -4.60
N LEU A 112 14.04 12.59 -5.22
CA LEU A 112 13.85 12.21 -6.62
C LEU A 112 14.46 13.23 -7.58
N VAL A 113 14.24 14.52 -7.35
CA VAL A 113 14.73 15.62 -8.19
C VAL A 113 16.27 15.68 -8.14
N GLU A 114 16.88 15.55 -6.97
CA GLU A 114 18.35 15.51 -6.81
C GLU A 114 18.99 14.34 -7.57
N ARG A 115 18.19 13.28 -7.87
CA ARG A 115 18.65 12.09 -8.63
C ARG A 115 18.23 12.08 -10.09
N GLY A 116 17.78 13.23 -10.60
CA GLY A 116 17.56 13.49 -12.02
C GLY A 116 16.16 13.21 -12.52
N VAL A 117 15.17 13.03 -11.64
CA VAL A 117 13.75 13.03 -12.07
C VAL A 117 13.34 14.50 -12.27
N PRO A 118 12.77 14.88 -13.44
CA PRO A 118 12.32 16.25 -13.65
C PRO A 118 11.26 16.66 -12.61
N GLU A 119 11.43 17.84 -12.03
CA GLU A 119 10.55 18.32 -10.96
C GLU A 119 9.07 18.31 -11.33
N LYS A 120 8.76 18.67 -12.58
CA LYS A 120 7.38 18.68 -13.12
C LYS A 120 6.73 17.29 -13.22
N GLN A 121 7.53 16.21 -13.10
CA GLN A 121 7.06 14.83 -13.16
C GLN A 121 6.94 14.18 -11.78
N VAL A 122 7.18 14.94 -10.70
CA VAL A 122 6.98 14.52 -9.32
C VAL A 122 5.82 15.30 -8.71
N VAL A 123 4.72 14.61 -8.44
CA VAL A 123 3.49 15.20 -7.87
C VAL A 123 3.37 14.79 -6.41
N PRO A 124 3.40 15.72 -5.46
CA PRO A 124 3.23 15.40 -4.05
C PRO A 124 1.76 15.28 -3.66
N ASP A 125 1.44 14.24 -2.90
CA ASP A 125 0.19 14.07 -2.18
C ASP A 125 0.46 14.19 -0.67
N TYR A 126 0.02 15.27 -0.07
CA TYR A 126 0.29 15.63 1.32
C TYR A 126 -0.67 15.01 2.35
N ALA A 127 -1.60 14.17 1.91
CA ALA A 127 -2.60 13.57 2.78
C ALA A 127 -2.68 12.04 2.65
N GLY A 128 -1.57 11.41 2.33
CA GLY A 128 -1.41 9.96 2.32
C GLY A 128 -1.16 9.40 3.72
N PHE A 129 -2.04 9.69 4.69
CA PHE A 129 -1.88 9.28 6.09
C PHE A 129 -1.98 7.77 6.32
N SER A 130 -2.57 7.06 5.38
CA SER A 130 -2.64 5.60 5.36
C SER A 130 -2.56 5.07 3.93
N THR A 131 -2.34 3.76 3.77
CA THR A 131 -2.37 3.13 2.46
C THR A 131 -3.74 3.27 1.78
N TRP A 132 -4.82 3.19 2.57
CA TRP A 132 -6.18 3.42 2.06
C TRP A 132 -6.34 4.85 1.54
N ASP A 133 -5.93 5.85 2.32
CA ASP A 133 -6.00 7.25 1.90
C ASP A 133 -5.22 7.48 0.60
N SER A 134 -3.98 6.98 0.51
CA SER A 134 -3.15 7.09 -0.69
C SER A 134 -3.84 6.50 -1.94
N CYS A 135 -4.45 5.30 -1.83
CA CYS A 135 -5.14 4.66 -2.94
C CYS A 135 -6.40 5.42 -3.35
N VAL A 136 -7.24 5.82 -2.37
CA VAL A 136 -8.49 6.58 -2.64
C VAL A 136 -8.17 7.94 -3.24
N ARG A 137 -7.17 8.64 -2.71
CA ARG A 137 -6.76 9.97 -3.18
C ARG A 137 -6.13 9.89 -4.58
N ALA A 138 -5.25 8.92 -4.84
CA ALA A 138 -4.73 8.68 -6.19
C ALA A 138 -5.87 8.55 -7.21
N LYS A 139 -6.91 7.79 -6.88
CA LYS A 139 -8.08 7.59 -7.75
C LYS A 139 -8.97 8.82 -7.86
N ARG A 140 -9.41 9.39 -6.72
CA ARG A 140 -10.49 10.39 -6.68
C ARG A 140 -9.99 11.82 -6.78
N ILE A 141 -8.81 12.12 -6.22
CA ILE A 141 -8.24 13.46 -6.18
C ILE A 141 -7.33 13.69 -7.39
N PHE A 142 -6.42 12.75 -7.66
CA PHE A 142 -5.45 12.88 -8.74
C PHE A 142 -5.90 12.23 -10.06
N GLY A 143 -7.05 11.56 -10.10
CA GLY A 143 -7.64 11.01 -11.31
C GLY A 143 -6.87 9.84 -11.92
N VAL A 144 -6.08 9.12 -11.11
CA VAL A 144 -5.28 7.98 -11.58
C VAL A 144 -6.16 6.74 -11.72
N ASP A 145 -6.28 6.22 -12.94
CA ASP A 145 -7.01 4.98 -13.20
C ASP A 145 -6.14 3.74 -13.09
N LYS A 146 -4.86 3.88 -13.48
CA LYS A 146 -3.90 2.79 -13.50
C LYS A 146 -2.53 3.24 -13.02
N ALA A 147 -1.91 2.46 -12.13
CA ALA A 147 -0.62 2.81 -11.53
C ALA A 147 0.29 1.60 -11.32
N ILE A 148 1.58 1.89 -11.12
CA ILE A 148 2.52 0.98 -10.45
C ILE A 148 2.66 1.47 -9.01
N VAL A 149 2.24 0.66 -8.04
CA VAL A 149 2.43 0.93 -6.61
C VAL A 149 3.83 0.51 -6.21
N VAL A 150 4.57 1.44 -5.62
CA VAL A 150 5.94 1.22 -5.15
C VAL A 150 5.98 1.18 -3.62
N SER A 151 6.47 0.07 -3.07
CA SER A 151 6.57 -0.15 -1.63
C SER A 151 7.60 -1.24 -1.30
N GLN A 152 7.75 -1.64 -0.02
CA GLN A 152 8.48 -2.88 0.32
C GLN A 152 7.67 -4.11 -0.09
N GLN A 153 8.38 -5.16 -0.46
CA GLN A 153 7.80 -6.42 -0.95
C GLN A 153 6.76 -7.01 0.00
N PHE A 154 7.01 -6.97 1.33
CA PHE A 154 6.07 -7.51 2.32
C PHE A 154 4.74 -6.74 2.38
N HIS A 155 4.75 -5.45 2.03
CA HIS A 155 3.58 -4.57 2.08
C HIS A 155 2.74 -4.60 0.80
N LEU A 156 3.34 -4.96 -0.34
CA LEU A 156 2.69 -4.80 -1.66
C LEU A 156 1.35 -5.52 -1.80
N ARG A 157 1.22 -6.73 -1.26
CA ARG A 157 -0.06 -7.47 -1.37
C ARG A 157 -1.21 -6.69 -0.74
N ARG A 158 -1.00 -6.15 0.46
CA ARG A 158 -2.01 -5.34 1.14
C ARG A 158 -2.27 -4.02 0.43
N ALA A 159 -1.23 -3.35 -0.04
CA ALA A 159 -1.38 -2.11 -0.80
C ALA A 159 -2.20 -2.33 -2.09
N LEU A 160 -1.91 -3.39 -2.84
CA LEU A 160 -2.66 -3.74 -4.05
C LEU A 160 -4.11 -4.08 -3.75
N ALA A 161 -4.38 -4.82 -2.66
CA ALA A 161 -5.75 -5.15 -2.27
C ALA A 161 -6.55 -3.89 -1.87
N LEU A 162 -5.93 -2.92 -1.20
CA LEU A 162 -6.57 -1.64 -0.87
C LEU A 162 -6.77 -0.76 -2.12
N CYS A 163 -5.80 -0.70 -3.02
CA CYS A 163 -5.94 0.03 -4.27
C CYS A 163 -7.05 -0.55 -5.14
N ASP A 164 -7.14 -1.87 -5.25
CA ASP A 164 -8.24 -2.55 -5.96
C ASP A 164 -9.61 -2.20 -5.36
N ALA A 165 -9.73 -2.26 -4.03
CA ALA A 165 -10.95 -1.87 -3.31
C ALA A 165 -11.31 -0.38 -3.49
N ALA A 166 -10.32 0.50 -3.65
CA ALA A 166 -10.47 1.91 -3.97
C ALA A 166 -10.80 2.17 -5.45
N GLY A 167 -10.76 1.15 -6.31
CA GLY A 167 -11.04 1.26 -7.75
C GLY A 167 -9.83 1.72 -8.58
N LEU A 168 -8.62 1.59 -8.04
CA LEU A 168 -7.36 1.86 -8.73
C LEU A 168 -6.78 0.54 -9.26
N ASP A 169 -6.70 0.37 -10.60
CA ASP A 169 -6.01 -0.77 -11.21
C ASP A 169 -4.49 -0.62 -11.01
N ALA A 170 -3.86 -1.60 -10.38
CA ALA A 170 -2.47 -1.45 -10.02
C ALA A 170 -1.65 -2.73 -10.16
N TYR A 171 -0.40 -2.56 -10.61
CA TYR A 171 0.70 -3.49 -10.41
C TYR A 171 1.54 -3.05 -9.22
N GLY A 172 2.28 -3.97 -8.60
CA GLY A 172 3.20 -3.67 -7.52
C GLY A 172 4.65 -3.94 -7.92
N VAL A 173 5.54 -3.01 -7.62
CA VAL A 173 6.98 -3.23 -7.71
C VAL A 173 7.61 -2.84 -6.38
N GLY A 174 8.41 -3.74 -5.81
CA GLY A 174 8.93 -3.56 -4.46
C GLY A 174 10.40 -3.83 -4.30
N ASP A 175 10.96 -3.20 -3.27
CA ASP A 175 12.25 -3.54 -2.72
C ASP A 175 12.08 -4.64 -1.67
N ASP A 176 12.91 -5.67 -1.70
CA ASP A 176 12.86 -6.77 -0.73
C ASP A 176 13.46 -6.40 0.62
N SER A 177 14.33 -5.40 0.64
CA SER A 177 15.02 -4.86 1.84
C SER A 177 15.62 -5.92 2.77
N MET A 178 15.97 -7.09 2.23
CA MET A 178 16.51 -8.24 2.99
C MET A 178 18.03 -8.20 3.11
N HIS A 179 18.61 -7.01 3.26
CA HIS A 179 20.06 -6.81 3.30
C HIS A 179 20.48 -6.00 4.54
N GLY A 180 21.51 -6.47 5.23
CA GLY A 180 22.14 -5.77 6.32
C GLY A 180 21.17 -5.35 7.44
N GLU A 181 21.19 -4.09 7.82
CA GLU A 181 20.38 -3.54 8.91
C GLU A 181 18.87 -3.49 8.62
N LEU A 182 18.45 -3.71 7.38
CA LEU A 182 17.03 -3.69 7.00
C LEU A 182 16.33 -5.04 7.22
N VAL A 183 17.08 -6.12 7.50
CA VAL A 183 16.50 -7.47 7.73
C VAL A 183 15.51 -7.45 8.90
N GLY A 184 15.92 -6.89 10.04
CA GLY A 184 15.03 -6.80 11.22
C GLY A 184 13.75 -6.02 10.95
N PRO A 185 13.81 -4.76 10.49
CA PRO A 185 12.65 -3.97 10.10
C PRO A 185 11.74 -4.66 9.07
N THR A 186 12.32 -5.35 8.08
CA THR A 186 11.56 -6.08 7.06
C THR A 186 10.80 -7.27 7.63
N LEU A 187 11.45 -8.08 8.50
CA LEU A 187 10.79 -9.21 9.17
C LEU A 187 9.67 -8.75 10.11
N PHE A 188 9.93 -7.69 10.89
CA PHE A 188 8.91 -7.10 11.75
C PHE A 188 7.74 -6.55 10.93
N GLY A 189 8.03 -5.84 9.83
CA GLY A 189 7.03 -5.37 8.89
C GLY A 189 6.18 -6.51 8.34
N GLY A 190 6.81 -7.59 7.89
CA GLY A 190 6.12 -8.77 7.38
C GLY A 190 5.18 -9.42 8.41
N ALA A 191 5.62 -9.56 9.66
CA ALA A 191 4.77 -10.08 10.73
C ALA A 191 3.56 -9.16 11.03
N ARG A 192 3.77 -7.84 10.99
CA ARG A 192 2.72 -6.84 11.19
C ARG A 192 1.64 -6.90 10.10
N GLU A 193 1.99 -7.29 8.88
CA GLU A 193 1.04 -7.37 7.75
C GLU A 193 -0.10 -8.36 8.00
N ILE A 194 0.12 -9.41 8.82
CA ILE A 194 -0.94 -10.36 9.20
C ILE A 194 -2.06 -9.62 9.96
N VAL A 195 -1.69 -8.80 10.95
CA VAL A 195 -2.65 -8.02 11.73
C VAL A 195 -3.24 -6.88 10.88
N ALA A 196 -2.41 -6.24 10.08
CA ALA A 196 -2.83 -5.14 9.20
C ALA A 196 -3.84 -5.59 8.12
N ALA A 197 -3.86 -6.88 7.74
CA ALA A 197 -4.83 -7.42 6.80
C ALA A 197 -6.29 -7.32 7.31
N TYR A 198 -6.50 -7.42 8.64
CA TYR A 198 -7.85 -7.28 9.23
C TYR A 198 -8.35 -5.83 9.11
N LYS A 199 -7.49 -4.85 9.41
CA LYS A 199 -7.82 -3.43 9.20
C LYS A 199 -8.11 -3.17 7.73
N ALA A 200 -7.26 -3.66 6.84
CA ALA A 200 -7.39 -3.48 5.40
C ALA A 200 -8.72 -4.06 4.86
N LEU A 201 -9.12 -5.25 5.32
CA LEU A 201 -10.42 -5.82 4.92
C LEU A 201 -11.57 -4.95 5.43
N GLY A 202 -11.49 -4.43 6.66
CA GLY A 202 -12.46 -3.48 7.20
C GLY A 202 -12.57 -2.22 6.33
N GLU A 203 -11.45 -1.61 5.96
CA GLU A 203 -11.39 -0.45 5.06
C GLU A 203 -11.99 -0.76 3.67
N ALA A 204 -11.65 -1.92 3.10
CA ALA A 204 -12.18 -2.35 1.80
C ALA A 204 -13.69 -2.58 1.79
N VAL A 205 -14.26 -3.07 2.89
CA VAL A 205 -15.72 -3.31 3.03
C VAL A 205 -16.47 -2.03 3.33
N VAL A 206 -16.01 -1.24 4.30
CA VAL A 206 -16.68 -0.02 4.76
C VAL A 206 -16.44 1.13 3.78
N LYS A 207 -15.30 1.14 3.09
CA LYS A 207 -14.86 2.21 2.18
C LYS A 207 -14.96 3.60 2.81
N PRO A 208 -14.31 3.82 3.96
CA PRO A 208 -14.39 5.12 4.63
C PRO A 208 -13.84 6.21 3.72
N GLU A 209 -14.36 7.42 3.87
CA GLU A 209 -13.75 8.59 3.23
C GLU A 209 -12.32 8.76 3.76
N PRO A 210 -11.37 9.19 2.90
CA PRO A 210 -10.00 9.45 3.34
C PRO A 210 -9.99 10.59 4.36
N ALA A 211 -9.00 10.59 5.24
CA ALA A 211 -8.88 11.58 6.32
C ALA A 211 -8.89 13.04 5.82
N ALA A 212 -8.41 13.27 4.61
CA ALA A 212 -8.51 14.56 3.93
C ALA A 212 -9.00 14.34 2.49
N LEU A 213 -10.24 14.71 2.22
CA LEU A 213 -10.81 14.76 0.88
C LEU A 213 -10.85 16.20 0.43
N GLY A 214 -10.05 16.56 -0.57
CA GLY A 214 -10.05 17.86 -1.21
C GLY A 214 -10.77 17.86 -2.56
N PRO A 215 -10.77 18.98 -3.28
CA PRO A 215 -11.15 19.03 -4.68
C PRO A 215 -10.18 18.18 -5.53
N ARG A 216 -10.55 17.92 -6.79
CA ARG A 216 -9.63 17.29 -7.74
C ARG A 216 -8.39 18.16 -7.93
N GLU A 217 -7.22 17.51 -7.88
CA GLU A 217 -5.91 18.12 -8.10
C GLU A 217 -5.43 17.82 -9.53
N PRO A 218 -5.13 18.84 -10.34
CA PRO A 218 -4.73 18.66 -11.74
C PRO A 218 -3.26 18.22 -11.91
N GLY A 219 -2.47 18.18 -10.83
CA GLY A 219 -1.03 18.01 -10.87
C GLY A 219 -0.56 16.78 -11.66
N VAL A 220 -1.30 15.65 -11.59
CA VAL A 220 -0.96 14.46 -12.38
C VAL A 220 -1.27 14.68 -13.86
N ASP A 221 -2.42 15.29 -14.18
CA ASP A 221 -2.80 15.58 -15.57
C ASP A 221 -1.79 16.56 -16.23
N GLU A 222 -1.38 17.61 -15.50
CA GLU A 222 -0.38 18.58 -15.93
C GLU A 222 1.01 17.95 -16.13
N ALA A 223 1.42 17.09 -15.18
CA ALA A 223 2.69 16.36 -15.27
C ALA A 223 2.72 15.39 -16.46
N LEU A 224 1.61 14.70 -16.74
CA LEU A 224 1.49 13.81 -17.90
C LEU A 224 1.53 14.60 -19.20
N ALA A 225 0.87 15.75 -19.28
CA ALA A 225 0.92 16.64 -20.44
C ALA A 225 2.34 17.19 -20.69
N ALA A 226 3.10 17.46 -19.64
CA ALA A 226 4.48 17.92 -19.74
C ALA A 226 5.47 16.82 -20.16
N ALA A 227 5.10 15.54 -19.98
CA ALA A 227 5.92 14.38 -20.30
C ALA A 227 5.69 13.86 -21.74
N GLY A 228 4.72 14.41 -22.44
CA GLY A 228 4.19 14.16 -23.78
C GLY A 228 4.89 13.78 -24.80
#